data_ece15f4105ddae79eb2fc74c6e519f7d
#
_entry.id   ece15f4105ddae79eb2fc74c6e519f7d
#
_cell.length_a   1.000
_cell.length_b   1.000
_cell.length_c   1.000
_cell.angle_alpha   90.00
_cell.angle_beta   90.00
_cell.angle_gamma   90.00
#
_symmetry.space_group_name_H-M   'P 1'
#
loop_
_entity.id
_entity.type
_entity.pdbx_description
1 polymer ?
#
loop_
_entity_poly.entity_id
_entity_poly.type
_entity_poly.pdbx_seq_one_letter_code
_entity_poly.pdbx_strand_id
1 'polypeptide(L)'
;AIQEAATKIQEIRNRFNQWLDCQPIEVRDELVRVYNERFNCYVRPHYDGSAQTFPQLSFENFPYDSLYPSQKDAIWMIKQNGGGICWHEVGTGKTMIMCVSAYEMKRLGLVQKPLIIGLKANVHEIADTFRKAYPSAKVLYPGKEDFTPANRKEVFSKIKNNNWDCIILTHDQFAKIPQSEQTMIDIFTEELADVERNLEVLEQSTMRYRSGKMQDGLEKRKQNLAAKLKELKMKINERKDDAVDFHSMGIDHIFVDECHIFKNLIFQTRHTRVAGIGNTKGSQRAMNLLFAIRDIQHRTGRDLGATFLSGTVVVNALTELYVMFKYLIPRELQRQQISCFDAWAAIFTQKTADYELNVTGAIKRKERFRTYIKVPELAMFLREITDYRTADMINLDVPDKNVRFLSHAPTIQQEEMIGRLVSFAHSGQWEDLGLDTPEPDNLDKAKMLVATNVARKMAICVCWATSSATMPKTRLQSVQEQSMNIICAQMKTGVRSSCSATSAHTSRMSGTYIPTSKKSW
;
A
#
# COMPACT_ATOMS: atom_id res chain seq x y z
N ALA A 1 28.62 20.69 4.10
CA ALA A 1 28.94 19.62 5.06
C ALA A 1 28.28 18.27 4.69
N ILE A 2 26.93 18.16 4.56
CA ILE A 2 26.27 16.85 4.31
C ILE A 2 26.56 16.30 2.92
N GLN A 3 26.60 17.13 1.87
CA GLN A 3 27.02 16.69 0.53
C GLN A 3 28.49 16.34 0.50
N GLU A 4 29.32 17.10 1.17
CA GLU A 4 30.72 16.82 1.30
C GLU A 4 30.94 15.52 2.10
N ALA A 5 30.17 15.30 3.15
CA ALA A 5 30.16 14.04 3.89
C ALA A 5 29.67 12.87 3.00
N ALA A 6 28.62 13.05 2.19
CA ALA A 6 28.15 12.02 1.28
C ALA A 6 29.19 11.70 0.19
N THR A 7 29.90 12.70 -0.33
CA THR A 7 30.98 12.49 -1.30
C THR A 7 32.15 11.75 -0.64
N LYS A 8 32.55 12.14 0.58
CA LYS A 8 33.60 11.44 1.33
C LYS A 8 33.20 10.01 1.68
N ILE A 9 31.97 9.77 2.08
CA ILE A 9 31.46 8.41 2.32
C ILE A 9 31.54 7.57 1.05
N GLN A 10 31.15 8.11 -0.09
CA GLN A 10 31.24 7.38 -1.34
C GLN A 10 32.70 7.12 -1.76
N GLU A 11 33.57 8.08 -1.54
CA GLU A 11 35.01 7.93 -1.78
C GLU A 11 35.63 6.85 -0.89
N ILE A 12 35.30 6.83 0.40
CA ILE A 12 35.74 5.79 1.34
C ILE A 12 35.22 4.42 0.89
N ARG A 13 33.95 4.31 0.50
CA ARG A 13 33.38 3.06 -0.02
C ARG A 13 34.10 2.58 -1.27
N ASN A 14 34.37 3.45 -2.21
CA ASN A 14 35.08 3.12 -3.43
C ASN A 14 36.50 2.65 -3.13
N ARG A 15 37.23 3.34 -2.25
CA ARG A 15 38.58 2.95 -1.82
C ARG A 15 38.56 1.62 -1.07
N PHE A 16 37.58 1.40 -0.21
CA PHE A 16 37.42 0.14 0.50
C PHE A 16 37.13 -1.02 -0.46
N ASN A 17 36.26 -0.84 -1.45
CA ASN A 17 36.00 -1.87 -2.46
C ASN A 17 37.26 -2.17 -3.28
N GLN A 18 37.98 -1.15 -3.73
CA GLN A 18 39.25 -1.33 -4.45
C GLN A 18 40.29 -2.07 -3.58
N TRP A 19 40.39 -1.72 -2.30
CA TRP A 19 41.27 -2.42 -1.38
C TRP A 19 40.85 -3.88 -1.19
N LEU A 20 39.55 -4.14 -1.06
CA LEU A 20 38.99 -5.48 -0.89
C LEU A 20 39.27 -6.34 -2.13
N ASP A 21 39.12 -5.77 -3.34
CA ASP A 21 39.39 -6.48 -4.59
C ASP A 21 40.87 -6.87 -4.75
N CYS A 22 41.77 -6.09 -4.14
CA CYS A 22 43.21 -6.38 -4.13
C CYS A 22 43.66 -7.36 -3.04
N GLN A 23 42.77 -7.81 -2.14
CA GLN A 23 43.13 -8.69 -1.06
C GLN A 23 43.21 -10.15 -1.53
N PRO A 24 44.11 -10.99 -0.94
CA PRO A 24 44.10 -12.43 -1.11
C PRO A 24 42.74 -13.06 -0.74
N ILE A 25 42.44 -14.22 -1.32
CA ILE A 25 41.19 -14.93 -1.09
C ILE A 25 40.99 -15.23 0.40
N GLU A 26 42.05 -15.65 1.09
CA GLU A 26 42.02 -15.99 2.52
C GLU A 26 41.59 -14.80 3.38
N VAL A 27 42.06 -13.60 3.05
CA VAL A 27 41.69 -12.36 3.76
C VAL A 27 40.25 -11.99 3.47
N ARG A 28 39.79 -12.14 2.24
CA ARG A 28 38.38 -11.89 1.87
C ARG A 28 37.45 -12.87 2.57
N ASP A 29 37.79 -14.14 2.61
CA ASP A 29 37.00 -15.17 3.30
C ASP A 29 36.91 -14.90 4.80
N GLU A 30 38.03 -14.49 5.41
CA GLU A 30 38.04 -14.11 6.82
C GLU A 30 37.19 -12.88 7.10
N LEU A 31 37.23 -11.86 6.24
CA LEU A 31 36.38 -10.68 6.37
C LEU A 31 34.90 -11.04 6.19
N VAL A 32 34.57 -11.91 5.24
CA VAL A 32 33.22 -12.44 5.05
C VAL A 32 32.76 -13.22 6.29
N ARG A 33 33.64 -14.07 6.85
CA ARG A 33 33.34 -14.79 8.07
C ARG A 33 33.07 -13.87 9.24
N VAL A 34 33.93 -12.89 9.49
CA VAL A 34 33.77 -11.90 10.58
C VAL A 34 32.51 -11.05 10.36
N TYR A 35 32.23 -10.66 9.12
CA TYR A 35 31.01 -9.91 8.80
C TYR A 35 29.77 -10.76 9.09
N ASN A 36 29.76 -12.01 8.64
CA ASN A 36 28.64 -12.92 8.86
C ASN A 36 28.43 -13.22 10.35
N GLU A 37 29.51 -13.40 11.12
CA GLU A 37 29.42 -13.62 12.56
C GLU A 37 28.90 -12.40 13.34
N ARG A 38 29.19 -11.19 12.88
CA ARG A 38 28.78 -9.96 13.57
C ARG A 38 27.45 -9.39 13.10
N PHE A 39 27.14 -9.52 11.81
CA PHE A 39 26.01 -8.81 11.20
C PHE A 39 24.96 -9.77 10.60
N ASN A 40 25.34 -10.98 10.21
CA ASN A 40 24.42 -12.00 9.71
C ASN A 40 24.08 -13.07 10.76
N CYS A 41 24.58 -12.93 12.00
CA CYS A 41 24.23 -13.83 13.10
C CYS A 41 22.85 -13.54 13.71
N TYR A 42 22.09 -12.62 13.14
CA TYR A 42 20.72 -12.35 13.57
C TYR A 42 19.84 -13.59 13.35
N VAL A 43 19.42 -14.18 14.46
CA VAL A 43 18.42 -15.25 14.43
C VAL A 43 17.06 -14.61 14.18
N ARG A 44 16.45 -14.97 13.06
CA ARG A 44 15.08 -14.51 12.75
C ARG A 44 14.16 -14.92 13.89
N PRO A 45 13.35 -14.01 14.46
CA PRO A 45 12.31 -14.40 15.40
C PRO A 45 11.42 -15.48 14.78
N HIS A 46 11.30 -16.60 15.45
CA HIS A 46 10.41 -17.68 15.04
C HIS A 46 9.20 -17.65 15.99
N TYR A 47 8.07 -17.27 15.44
CA TYR A 47 6.82 -17.26 16.17
C TYR A 47 6.16 -18.64 16.03
N ASP A 48 6.29 -19.47 17.06
CA ASP A 48 5.63 -20.78 17.12
C ASP A 48 4.27 -20.64 17.81
N GLY A 49 3.22 -20.69 16.99
CA GLY A 49 1.84 -20.62 17.45
C GLY A 49 1.20 -21.98 17.77
N SER A 50 1.94 -23.07 17.72
CA SER A 50 1.41 -24.45 17.83
C SER A 50 0.69 -24.73 19.14
N ALA A 51 1.20 -24.18 20.24
CA ALA A 51 0.64 -24.36 21.60
C ALA A 51 -0.65 -23.55 21.88
N GLN A 52 -1.08 -22.71 20.94
CA GLN A 52 -2.26 -21.88 21.15
C GLN A 52 -3.55 -22.69 21.09
N THR A 53 -4.45 -22.38 22.01
CA THR A 53 -5.84 -22.82 21.98
C THR A 53 -6.74 -21.63 21.68
N PHE A 54 -7.81 -21.86 20.95
CA PHE A 54 -8.77 -20.83 20.54
C PHE A 54 -10.17 -21.19 21.05
N PRO A 55 -10.47 -20.91 22.34
CA PRO A 55 -11.78 -21.17 22.89
C PRO A 55 -12.85 -20.41 22.11
N GLN A 56 -13.99 -21.02 21.87
CA GLN A 56 -15.14 -20.46 21.15
C GLN A 56 -14.93 -20.30 19.63
N LEU A 57 -13.77 -20.64 19.06
CA LEU A 57 -13.60 -20.69 17.62
C LEU A 57 -14.33 -21.91 17.05
N SER A 58 -15.32 -21.67 16.18
CA SER A 58 -16.08 -22.71 15.51
C SER A 58 -15.60 -22.91 14.07
N PHE A 59 -15.51 -24.16 13.66
CA PHE A 59 -15.20 -24.57 12.28
C PHE A 59 -16.40 -25.21 11.57
N GLU A 60 -17.58 -25.30 12.19
CA GLU A 60 -18.76 -25.96 11.64
C GLU A 60 -19.16 -25.47 10.24
N ASN A 61 -18.90 -24.19 9.94
CA ASN A 61 -19.26 -23.56 8.67
C ASN A 61 -18.06 -23.34 7.73
N PHE A 62 -16.96 -24.07 7.95
CA PHE A 62 -15.74 -23.99 7.15
C PHE A 62 -15.42 -25.36 6.55
N PRO A 63 -14.70 -25.42 5.40
CA PRO A 63 -14.28 -26.66 4.79
C PRO A 63 -13.06 -27.32 5.45
N TYR A 64 -12.61 -26.81 6.59
CA TYR A 64 -11.44 -27.27 7.36
C TYR A 64 -11.77 -27.23 8.87
N ASP A 65 -11.10 -28.09 9.62
CA ASP A 65 -11.42 -28.35 11.03
C ASP A 65 -10.48 -27.63 12.01
N SER A 66 -9.44 -26.99 11.52
CA SER A 66 -8.44 -26.29 12.33
C SER A 66 -7.74 -25.19 11.57
N LEU A 67 -7.11 -24.27 12.30
CA LEU A 67 -6.21 -23.29 11.71
C LEU A 67 -4.92 -23.95 11.19
N TYR A 68 -4.46 -23.49 10.04
CA TYR A 68 -3.15 -23.89 9.52
C TYR A 68 -2.01 -23.44 10.45
N PRO A 69 -0.88 -24.16 10.52
CA PRO A 69 0.26 -23.75 11.35
C PRO A 69 0.71 -22.31 11.08
N SER A 70 0.81 -21.92 9.82
CA SER A 70 1.17 -20.54 9.42
C SER A 70 0.19 -19.47 9.93
N GLN A 71 -1.09 -19.81 10.03
CA GLN A 71 -2.09 -18.90 10.61
C GLN A 71 -1.90 -18.77 12.13
N LYS A 72 -1.65 -19.88 12.82
CA LYS A 72 -1.35 -19.87 14.25
C LYS A 72 -0.11 -19.06 14.58
N ASP A 73 0.96 -19.21 13.80
CA ASP A 73 2.21 -18.45 13.94
C ASP A 73 1.97 -16.95 13.78
N ALA A 74 1.24 -16.55 12.74
CA ALA A 74 0.89 -15.14 12.49
C ALA A 74 0.05 -14.56 13.63
N ILE A 75 -0.96 -15.28 14.11
CA ILE A 75 -1.80 -14.88 15.25
C ILE A 75 -0.95 -14.74 16.51
N TRP A 76 0.01 -15.64 16.72
CA TRP A 76 0.92 -15.58 17.85
C TRP A 76 1.81 -14.35 17.80
N MET A 77 2.43 -14.06 16.66
CA MET A 77 3.22 -12.83 16.43
C MET A 77 2.39 -11.58 16.75
N ILE A 78 1.17 -11.49 16.20
CA ILE A 78 0.29 -10.33 16.39
C ILE A 78 -0.04 -10.13 17.89
N LYS A 79 -0.33 -11.20 18.61
CA LYS A 79 -0.62 -11.13 20.05
C LYS A 79 0.59 -10.73 20.89
N GLN A 80 1.76 -11.31 20.59
CA GLN A 80 3.00 -11.01 21.33
C GLN A 80 3.45 -9.56 21.14
N ASN A 81 3.43 -9.09 19.90
CA ASN A 81 3.92 -7.75 19.55
C ASN A 81 2.87 -6.65 19.77
N GLY A 82 1.59 -7.03 19.91
CA GLY A 82 0.48 -6.08 19.93
C GLY A 82 0.20 -5.47 18.56
N GLY A 83 0.50 -6.18 17.47
CA GLY A 83 0.31 -5.77 16.08
C GLY A 83 1.43 -6.24 15.16
N GLY A 84 1.51 -5.71 13.96
CA GLY A 84 2.57 -6.03 12.99
C GLY A 84 2.12 -6.09 11.55
N ILE A 85 2.88 -6.78 10.71
CA ILE A 85 2.60 -6.97 9.29
C ILE A 85 2.43 -8.47 9.00
N CYS A 86 1.26 -8.86 8.56
CA CYS A 86 0.99 -10.17 8.00
C CYS A 86 1.16 -10.09 6.48
N TRP A 87 2.37 -10.42 6.01
CA TRP A 87 2.70 -10.40 4.59
C TRP A 87 2.60 -11.82 4.03
N HIS A 88 1.39 -12.28 3.90
CA HIS A 88 1.06 -13.59 3.37
C HIS A 88 0.54 -13.49 1.94
N GLU A 89 0.95 -14.42 1.09
CA GLU A 89 0.47 -14.50 -0.28
C GLU A 89 -1.06 -14.66 -0.36
N VAL A 90 -1.63 -14.39 -1.52
CA VAL A 90 -3.07 -14.53 -1.73
C VAL A 90 -3.48 -16.00 -1.58
N GLY A 91 -4.62 -16.25 -0.93
CA GLY A 91 -5.12 -17.62 -0.70
C GLY A 91 -4.66 -18.29 0.60
N THR A 92 -3.79 -17.65 1.39
CA THR A 92 -3.27 -18.20 2.67
C THR A 92 -4.23 -18.06 3.86
N GLY A 93 -5.43 -17.52 3.65
CA GLY A 93 -6.42 -17.34 4.70
C GLY A 93 -6.21 -16.15 5.63
N LYS A 94 -5.66 -15.04 5.12
CA LYS A 94 -5.46 -13.77 5.87
C LYS A 94 -6.72 -13.29 6.59
N THR A 95 -7.89 -13.45 5.99
CA THR A 95 -9.18 -13.08 6.62
C THR A 95 -9.39 -13.80 7.94
N MET A 96 -9.09 -15.11 7.99
CA MET A 96 -9.19 -15.90 9.22
C MET A 96 -8.17 -15.42 10.26
N ILE A 97 -6.91 -15.18 9.87
CA ILE A 97 -5.88 -14.62 10.77
C ILE A 97 -6.38 -13.33 11.41
N MET A 98 -6.95 -12.42 10.60
CA MET A 98 -7.44 -11.13 11.07
C MET A 98 -8.62 -11.27 12.04
N CYS A 99 -9.62 -12.09 11.70
CA CYS A 99 -10.80 -12.31 12.54
C CYS A 99 -10.44 -12.95 13.88
N VAL A 100 -9.61 -14.00 13.84
CA VAL A 100 -9.17 -14.71 15.04
C VAL A 100 -8.29 -13.81 15.91
N SER A 101 -7.32 -13.08 15.31
CA SER A 101 -6.48 -12.17 16.07
C SER A 101 -7.30 -11.08 16.77
N ALA A 102 -8.27 -10.47 16.08
CA ALA A 102 -9.13 -9.43 16.66
C ALA A 102 -9.92 -9.94 17.87
N TYR A 103 -10.54 -11.12 17.73
CA TYR A 103 -11.30 -11.71 18.81
C TYR A 103 -10.42 -12.14 19.99
N GLU A 104 -9.33 -12.85 19.72
CA GLU A 104 -8.41 -13.35 20.75
C GLU A 104 -7.70 -12.22 21.50
N MET A 105 -7.26 -11.18 20.83
CA MET A 105 -6.66 -10.02 21.50
C MET A 105 -7.66 -9.37 22.47
N LYS A 106 -8.93 -9.28 22.09
CA LYS A 106 -9.98 -8.77 23.00
C LYS A 106 -10.25 -9.74 24.14
N ARG A 107 -10.42 -11.03 23.85
CA ARG A 107 -10.65 -12.06 24.87
C ARG A 107 -9.55 -12.09 25.93
N LEU A 108 -8.30 -11.88 25.52
CA LEU A 108 -7.12 -11.84 26.38
C LEU A 108 -6.91 -10.49 27.07
N GLY A 109 -7.75 -9.49 26.79
CA GLY A 109 -7.62 -8.14 27.36
C GLY A 109 -6.45 -7.32 26.81
N LEU A 110 -5.82 -7.78 25.71
CA LEU A 110 -4.74 -7.04 25.04
C LEU A 110 -5.27 -5.80 24.31
N VAL A 111 -6.53 -5.88 23.87
CA VAL A 111 -7.28 -4.83 23.18
C VAL A 111 -8.70 -4.79 23.71
N GLN A 112 -9.28 -3.61 23.83
CA GLN A 112 -10.66 -3.46 24.31
C GLN A 112 -11.67 -3.32 23.16
N LYS A 113 -11.28 -2.66 22.09
CA LYS A 113 -12.18 -2.33 20.97
C LYS A 113 -11.47 -2.43 19.62
N PRO A 114 -11.28 -3.66 19.09
CA PRO A 114 -10.63 -3.87 17.80
C PRO A 114 -11.51 -3.40 16.64
N LEU A 115 -10.88 -2.75 15.66
CA LEU A 115 -11.49 -2.32 14.41
C LEU A 115 -10.83 -3.06 13.24
N ILE A 116 -11.63 -3.63 12.36
CA ILE A 116 -11.19 -4.16 11.06
C ILE A 116 -11.63 -3.19 9.96
N ILE A 117 -10.72 -2.80 9.10
CA ILE A 117 -11.03 -2.04 7.89
C ILE A 117 -10.63 -2.82 6.65
N GLY A 118 -11.55 -2.91 5.69
CA GLY A 118 -11.35 -3.68 4.47
C GLY A 118 -11.90 -2.99 3.23
N LEU A 119 -11.60 -3.60 2.08
CA LEU A 119 -12.16 -3.18 0.79
C LEU A 119 -13.68 -3.38 0.79
N LYS A 120 -14.39 -2.47 0.12
CA LYS A 120 -15.85 -2.61 -0.07
C LYS A 120 -16.25 -3.96 -0.69
N ALA A 121 -15.39 -4.53 -1.54
CA ALA A 121 -15.64 -5.83 -2.15
C ALA A 121 -15.51 -6.99 -1.16
N ASN A 122 -14.60 -6.89 -0.17
CA ASN A 122 -14.22 -7.99 0.71
C ASN A 122 -14.83 -7.88 2.11
N VAL A 123 -15.24 -6.69 2.53
CA VAL A 123 -15.66 -6.44 3.91
C VAL A 123 -16.87 -7.26 4.33
N HIS A 124 -17.75 -7.60 3.41
CA HIS A 124 -18.91 -8.47 3.68
C HIS A 124 -18.46 -9.89 4.00
N GLU A 125 -17.51 -10.41 3.22
CA GLU A 125 -16.91 -11.74 3.47
C GLU A 125 -16.16 -11.78 4.79
N ILE A 126 -15.46 -10.69 5.15
CA ILE A 126 -14.79 -10.57 6.46
C ILE A 126 -15.82 -10.66 7.60
N ALA A 127 -16.93 -9.94 7.48
CA ALA A 127 -17.98 -9.96 8.50
C ALA A 127 -18.66 -11.34 8.62
N ASP A 128 -18.90 -12.00 7.51
CA ASP A 128 -19.46 -13.35 7.48
C ASP A 128 -18.49 -14.38 8.06
N THR A 129 -17.21 -14.29 7.70
CA THR A 129 -16.15 -15.12 8.27
C THR A 129 -16.07 -14.95 9.78
N PHE A 130 -16.11 -13.71 10.27
CA PHE A 130 -16.08 -13.43 11.70
C PHE A 130 -17.26 -14.06 12.45
N ARG A 131 -18.48 -13.91 11.92
CA ARG A 131 -19.71 -14.49 12.53
C ARG A 131 -19.72 -16.01 12.50
N LYS A 132 -19.18 -16.62 11.43
CA LYS A 132 -19.05 -18.07 11.33
C LYS A 132 -18.01 -18.62 12.30
N ALA A 133 -16.88 -17.91 12.44
CA ALA A 133 -15.81 -18.28 13.35
C ALA A 133 -16.20 -18.10 14.83
N TYR A 134 -16.95 -17.05 15.14
CA TYR A 134 -17.39 -16.72 16.50
C TYR A 134 -18.89 -16.37 16.53
N PRO A 135 -19.78 -17.37 16.52
CA PRO A 135 -21.23 -17.13 16.42
C PRO A 135 -21.82 -16.30 17.57
N SER A 136 -21.20 -16.34 18.77
CA SER A 136 -21.63 -15.58 19.95
C SER A 136 -21.07 -14.16 20.03
N ALA A 137 -20.16 -13.76 19.11
CA ALA A 137 -19.49 -12.48 19.15
C ALA A 137 -20.43 -11.32 18.78
N LYS A 138 -20.29 -10.22 19.50
CA LYS A 138 -21.00 -8.96 19.23
C LYS A 138 -20.21 -8.15 18.19
N VAL A 139 -20.59 -8.29 16.92
CA VAL A 139 -19.93 -7.63 15.80
C VAL A 139 -20.77 -6.47 15.29
N LEU A 140 -20.19 -5.27 15.24
CA LEU A 140 -20.79 -4.13 14.57
C LEU A 140 -20.30 -4.08 13.13
N TYR A 141 -21.21 -4.32 12.19
CA TYR A 141 -20.97 -4.18 10.74
C TYR A 141 -22.11 -3.35 10.15
N PRO A 142 -21.95 -2.00 10.08
CA PRO A 142 -22.97 -1.12 9.57
C PRO A 142 -23.04 -1.19 8.04
N GLY A 143 -24.26 -1.20 7.51
CA GLY A 143 -24.55 -1.20 6.09
C GLY A 143 -24.26 0.17 5.44
N LYS A 144 -24.53 0.25 4.14
CA LYS A 144 -24.35 1.49 3.38
C LYS A 144 -25.33 2.58 3.85
N GLU A 145 -26.55 2.21 4.16
CA GLU A 145 -27.64 3.11 4.59
C GLU A 145 -27.36 3.71 5.97
N ASP A 146 -26.68 2.97 6.84
CA ASP A 146 -26.31 3.42 8.19
C ASP A 146 -25.24 4.53 8.14
N PHE A 147 -24.46 4.62 7.05
CA PHE A 147 -23.37 5.59 6.90
C PHE A 147 -23.73 6.84 6.08
N THR A 148 -25.02 7.10 5.90
CA THR A 148 -25.48 8.39 5.35
C THR A 148 -25.16 9.54 6.30
N PRO A 149 -25.08 10.79 5.83
CA PRO A 149 -24.79 11.95 6.71
C PRO A 149 -25.75 12.07 7.91
N ALA A 150 -26.98 11.64 7.75
CA ALA A 150 -28.00 11.68 8.82
C ALA A 150 -27.74 10.58 9.89
N ASN A 151 -27.47 9.34 9.45
CA ASN A 151 -27.44 8.16 10.33
C ASN A 151 -26.06 7.88 10.93
N ARG A 152 -24.96 8.32 10.28
CA ARG A 152 -23.60 7.98 10.73
C ARG A 152 -23.25 8.46 12.15
N LYS A 153 -23.92 9.53 12.63
CA LYS A 153 -23.74 10.00 14.01
C LYS A 153 -24.20 8.94 15.02
N GLU A 154 -25.29 8.24 14.70
CA GLU A 154 -25.79 7.14 15.52
C GLU A 154 -24.81 5.96 15.52
N VAL A 155 -24.23 5.63 14.35
CA VAL A 155 -23.17 4.59 14.26
C VAL A 155 -21.98 4.96 15.13
N PHE A 156 -21.52 6.22 15.09
CA PHE A 156 -20.41 6.70 15.92
C PHE A 156 -20.74 6.59 17.41
N SER A 157 -21.95 6.95 17.79
CA SER A 157 -22.44 6.80 19.16
C SER A 157 -22.53 5.32 19.58
N LYS A 158 -22.97 4.43 18.69
CA LYS A 158 -22.96 2.97 18.93
C LYS A 158 -21.55 2.43 19.12
N ILE A 159 -20.56 2.93 18.35
CA ILE A 159 -19.15 2.56 18.52
C ILE A 159 -18.64 3.03 19.87
N LYS A 160 -18.91 4.28 20.25
CA LYS A 160 -18.46 4.88 21.51
C LYS A 160 -19.02 4.16 22.73
N ASN A 161 -20.35 3.97 22.77
CA ASN A 161 -21.08 3.62 23.98
C ASN A 161 -21.25 2.12 24.23
N ASN A 162 -20.97 1.27 23.22
CA ASN A 162 -21.16 -0.17 23.38
C ASN A 162 -19.83 -0.92 23.39
N ASN A 163 -19.85 -2.07 24.06
CA ASN A 163 -18.73 -3.00 24.09
C ASN A 163 -18.87 -4.03 22.96
N TRP A 164 -18.28 -3.73 21.80
CA TRP A 164 -18.23 -4.61 20.65
C TRP A 164 -17.03 -5.55 20.73
N ASP A 165 -17.21 -6.81 20.31
CA ASP A 165 -16.09 -7.74 20.19
C ASP A 165 -15.26 -7.43 18.96
N CYS A 166 -15.88 -6.90 17.91
CA CYS A 166 -15.20 -6.34 16.78
C CYS A 166 -16.08 -5.32 16.06
N ILE A 167 -15.45 -4.30 15.49
CA ILE A 167 -16.08 -3.33 14.59
C ILE A 167 -15.50 -3.58 13.20
N ILE A 168 -16.36 -3.68 12.17
CA ILE A 168 -15.92 -3.94 10.80
C ILE A 168 -16.45 -2.83 9.90
N LEU A 169 -15.54 -2.09 9.26
CA LEU A 169 -15.86 -0.96 8.38
C LEU A 169 -15.18 -1.11 7.02
N THR A 170 -15.74 -0.48 6.01
CA THR A 170 -15.00 -0.27 4.75
C THR A 170 -13.96 0.83 4.92
N HIS A 171 -12.93 0.85 4.07
CA HIS A 171 -11.96 1.95 4.02
C HIS A 171 -12.64 3.32 3.85
N ASP A 172 -13.72 3.39 3.06
CA ASP A 172 -14.46 4.64 2.82
C ASP A 172 -15.32 5.06 4.02
N GLN A 173 -15.84 4.11 4.79
CA GLN A 173 -16.56 4.39 6.04
C GLN A 173 -15.59 4.90 7.11
N PHE A 174 -14.44 4.23 7.26
CA PHE A 174 -13.37 4.66 8.16
C PHE A 174 -12.90 6.09 7.85
N ALA A 175 -12.71 6.43 6.56
CA ALA A 175 -12.30 7.77 6.15
C ALA A 175 -13.27 8.90 6.55
N LYS A 176 -14.51 8.56 6.93
CA LYS A 176 -15.53 9.53 7.39
C LYS A 176 -15.54 9.73 8.91
N ILE A 177 -14.75 8.96 9.67
CA ILE A 177 -14.62 9.14 11.12
C ILE A 177 -13.80 10.42 11.37
N PRO A 178 -14.31 11.38 12.14
CA PRO A 178 -13.54 12.55 12.54
C PRO A 178 -12.32 12.12 13.36
N GLN A 179 -11.17 12.69 13.05
CA GLN A 179 -9.94 12.43 13.79
C GLN A 179 -9.76 13.43 14.92
N SER A 180 -9.00 13.08 15.93
CA SER A 180 -8.62 13.96 17.03
C SER A 180 -7.86 15.18 16.49
N GLU A 181 -8.34 16.37 16.79
CA GLU A 181 -7.71 17.61 16.33
C GLU A 181 -6.35 17.82 16.97
N GLN A 182 -6.20 17.42 18.25
CA GLN A 182 -4.91 17.48 18.92
C GLN A 182 -3.88 16.58 18.24
N THR A 183 -4.24 15.33 17.93
CA THR A 183 -3.36 14.39 17.20
C THR A 183 -2.97 14.94 15.82
N MET A 184 -3.90 15.60 15.12
CA MET A 184 -3.60 16.24 13.84
C MET A 184 -2.60 17.41 14.01
N ILE A 185 -2.75 18.22 15.06
CA ILE A 185 -1.81 19.33 15.36
C ILE A 185 -0.42 18.77 15.63
N ASP A 186 -0.30 17.76 16.46
CA ASP A 186 0.98 17.18 16.84
C ASP A 186 1.72 16.65 15.60
N ILE A 187 1.04 15.90 14.74
CA ILE A 187 1.62 15.36 13.50
C ILE A 187 2.01 16.46 12.51
N PHE A 188 1.15 17.46 12.30
CA PHE A 188 1.50 18.56 11.39
C PHE A 188 2.62 19.44 11.94
N THR A 189 2.75 19.56 13.26
CA THR A 189 3.87 20.25 13.91
C THR A 189 5.17 19.48 13.68
N GLU A 190 5.16 18.15 13.81
CA GLU A 190 6.31 17.29 13.52
C GLU A 190 6.73 17.41 12.05
N GLU A 191 5.78 17.32 11.12
CA GLU A 191 6.03 17.47 9.67
C GLU A 191 6.58 18.87 9.33
N LEU A 192 6.09 19.92 10.00
CA LEU A 192 6.60 21.28 9.82
C LEU A 192 8.05 21.41 10.28
N ALA A 193 8.37 20.85 11.44
CA ALA A 193 9.75 20.84 11.96
C ALA A 193 10.70 20.08 11.02
N ASP A 194 10.25 19.01 10.37
CA ASP A 194 11.02 18.27 9.36
C ASP A 194 11.29 19.13 8.10
N VAL A 195 10.28 19.91 7.65
CA VAL A 195 10.47 20.84 6.52
C VAL A 195 11.46 21.94 6.88
N GLU A 196 11.37 22.50 8.08
CA GLU A 196 12.27 23.55 8.56
C GLU A 196 13.70 23.06 8.64
N ARG A 197 13.95 21.89 9.21
CA ARG A 197 15.28 21.26 9.22
C ARG A 197 15.83 21.03 7.80
N ASN A 198 14.99 20.62 6.86
CA ASN A 198 15.41 20.45 5.48
C ASN A 198 15.77 21.77 4.79
N LEU A 199 15.08 22.88 5.12
CA LEU A 199 15.42 24.22 4.63
C LEU A 199 16.74 24.70 5.20
N GLU A 200 16.97 24.56 6.51
CA GLU A 200 18.22 24.91 7.16
C GLU A 200 19.44 24.19 6.54
N VAL A 201 19.29 22.88 6.28
CA VAL A 201 20.34 22.09 5.63
C VAL A 201 20.62 22.58 4.20
N LEU A 202 19.60 23.00 3.46
CA LEU A 202 19.78 23.56 2.12
C LEU A 202 20.46 24.92 2.13
N GLU A 203 20.15 25.77 3.10
CA GLU A 203 20.76 27.09 3.27
C GLU A 203 22.26 26.99 3.63
N GLN A 204 22.62 26.00 4.45
CA GLN A 204 24.00 25.73 4.83
C GLN A 204 24.83 25.07 3.71
N SER A 205 24.17 24.46 2.71
CA SER A 205 24.86 23.83 1.60
C SER A 205 25.35 24.89 0.59
N THR A 206 26.67 24.90 0.34
CA THR A 206 27.37 25.85 -0.55
C THR A 206 26.99 25.78 -2.04
N MET A 207 26.09 24.89 -2.42
CA MET A 207 25.59 24.78 -3.80
C MET A 207 24.41 25.72 -4.07
N ARG A 208 24.63 27.01 -4.01
CA ARG A 208 23.62 28.07 -4.29
C ARG A 208 22.95 28.01 -5.67
N TYR A 209 23.53 27.35 -6.66
CA TYR A 209 23.06 27.44 -8.05
C TYR A 209 22.06 26.38 -8.51
N ARG A 210 21.85 25.28 -7.76
CA ARG A 210 20.89 24.22 -8.11
C ARG A 210 19.69 24.09 -7.18
N SER A 211 19.63 24.87 -6.12
CA SER A 211 18.66 24.67 -5.03
C SER A 211 17.37 25.50 -5.14
N GLY A 212 17.30 26.55 -5.97
CA GLY A 212 16.19 27.51 -5.97
C GLY A 212 14.80 26.86 -6.11
N LYS A 213 14.59 26.00 -7.12
CA LYS A 213 13.28 25.33 -7.31
C LYS A 213 12.93 24.33 -6.19
N MET A 214 13.93 23.75 -5.53
CA MET A 214 13.74 22.84 -4.41
C MET A 214 13.40 23.65 -3.14
N GLN A 215 14.10 24.73 -2.91
CA GLN A 215 13.84 25.66 -1.83
C GLN A 215 12.44 26.24 -1.92
N ASP A 216 12.04 26.78 -3.09
CA ASP A 216 10.68 27.25 -3.37
C ASP A 216 9.61 26.19 -3.07
N GLY A 217 9.90 24.92 -3.40
CA GLY A 217 9.00 23.80 -3.15
C GLY A 217 8.81 23.49 -1.67
N LEU A 218 9.88 23.56 -0.89
CA LEU A 218 9.85 23.37 0.57
C LEU A 218 9.22 24.55 1.29
N GLU A 219 9.50 25.77 0.87
CA GLU A 219 8.87 26.98 1.41
C GLU A 219 7.36 26.97 1.20
N LYS A 220 6.88 26.63 0.01
CA LYS A 220 5.45 26.45 -0.25
C LYS A 220 4.83 25.38 0.67
N ARG A 221 5.53 24.28 0.92
CA ARG A 221 5.07 23.26 1.86
C ARG A 221 5.02 23.77 3.29
N LYS A 222 6.03 24.50 3.73
CA LYS A 222 6.07 25.17 5.05
C LYS A 222 4.84 26.07 5.22
N GLN A 223 4.59 26.93 4.25
CA GLN A 223 3.42 27.83 4.26
C GLN A 223 2.10 27.05 4.33
N ASN A 224 1.95 25.98 3.53
CA ASN A 224 0.73 25.16 3.53
C ASN A 224 0.51 24.41 4.86
N LEU A 225 1.57 23.88 5.47
CA LEU A 225 1.48 23.22 6.77
C LEU A 225 1.18 24.22 7.89
N ALA A 226 1.82 25.39 7.88
CA ALA A 226 1.55 26.46 8.83
C ALA A 226 0.12 26.97 8.72
N ALA A 227 -0.41 27.14 7.50
CA ALA A 227 -1.80 27.52 7.28
C ALA A 227 -2.79 26.47 7.83
N LYS A 228 -2.54 25.18 7.58
CA LYS A 228 -3.34 24.08 8.14
C LYS A 228 -3.30 24.05 9.66
N LEU A 229 -2.14 24.22 10.25
CA LEU A 229 -1.98 24.30 11.72
C LEU A 229 -2.78 25.47 12.31
N LYS A 230 -2.72 26.64 11.66
CA LYS A 230 -3.48 27.80 12.08
C LYS A 230 -4.99 27.54 12.01
N GLU A 231 -5.46 26.95 10.91
CA GLU A 231 -6.88 26.57 10.73
C GLU A 231 -7.36 25.59 11.80
N LEU A 232 -6.56 24.54 12.09
CA LEU A 232 -6.88 23.55 13.12
C LEU A 232 -6.95 24.19 14.51
N LYS A 233 -5.96 25.03 14.86
CA LYS A 233 -5.95 25.75 16.15
C LYS A 233 -7.16 26.69 16.30
N MET A 234 -7.60 27.34 15.22
CA MET A 234 -8.82 28.13 15.22
C MET A 234 -10.06 27.26 15.45
N LYS A 235 -10.18 26.12 14.75
CA LYS A 235 -11.32 25.20 14.91
C LYS A 235 -11.43 24.65 16.33
N ILE A 236 -10.32 24.33 16.99
CA ILE A 236 -10.35 23.91 18.39
C ILE A 236 -10.93 24.99 19.30
N ASN A 237 -10.53 26.24 19.07
CA ASN A 237 -11.03 27.36 19.87
C ASN A 237 -12.52 27.68 19.62
N GLU A 238 -13.05 27.35 18.46
CA GLU A 238 -14.44 27.60 18.06
C GLU A 238 -15.41 26.46 18.40
N ARG A 239 -14.92 25.23 18.63
CA ARG A 239 -15.77 24.09 18.94
C ARG A 239 -16.35 24.20 20.34
N LYS A 240 -17.65 24.30 20.35
CA LYS A 240 -18.51 23.97 21.50
C LYS A 240 -18.94 22.52 21.31
N ASP A 241 -18.40 21.66 22.16
CA ASP A 241 -18.83 20.32 22.58
C ASP A 241 -19.51 19.31 21.63
N ASP A 242 -19.19 17.99 21.89
CA ASP A 242 -19.91 16.77 21.54
C ASP A 242 -19.84 16.15 20.15
N ALA A 243 -18.87 16.46 19.32
CA ALA A 243 -18.64 15.62 18.14
C ALA A 243 -17.86 14.35 18.53
N VAL A 244 -18.47 13.16 18.33
CA VAL A 244 -17.78 11.89 18.51
C VAL A 244 -16.66 11.77 17.49
N ASP A 245 -15.43 11.81 17.96
CA ASP A 245 -14.20 11.61 17.17
C ASP A 245 -13.58 10.23 17.42
N PHE A 246 -12.53 9.91 16.70
CA PHE A 246 -11.82 8.62 16.82
C PHE A 246 -11.32 8.38 18.26
N HIS A 247 -10.76 9.40 18.89
CA HIS A 247 -10.26 9.32 20.27
C HIS A 247 -11.38 8.90 21.24
N SER A 248 -12.53 9.57 21.19
CA SER A 248 -13.66 9.32 22.08
C SER A 248 -14.35 7.97 21.83
N MET A 249 -14.17 7.37 20.63
CA MET A 249 -14.68 6.03 20.32
C MET A 249 -13.96 4.93 21.10
N GLY A 250 -12.75 5.17 21.57
CA GLY A 250 -11.97 4.22 22.36
C GLY A 250 -11.45 3.01 21.57
N ILE A 251 -11.38 3.10 20.25
CA ILE A 251 -10.76 2.07 19.40
C ILE A 251 -9.26 2.05 19.71
N ASP A 252 -8.72 0.88 20.03
CA ASP A 252 -7.36 0.71 20.51
C ASP A 252 -6.50 -0.26 19.68
N HIS A 253 -7.07 -0.81 18.61
CA HIS A 253 -6.31 -1.54 17.57
C HIS A 253 -7.04 -1.52 16.24
N ILE A 254 -6.27 -1.40 15.14
CA ILE A 254 -6.81 -1.40 13.76
C ILE A 254 -6.17 -2.52 12.96
N PHE A 255 -6.99 -3.43 12.46
CA PHE A 255 -6.60 -4.40 11.42
C PHE A 255 -6.89 -3.80 10.06
N VAL A 256 -5.89 -3.73 9.19
CA VAL A 256 -5.98 -3.10 7.88
C VAL A 256 -5.81 -4.15 6.79
N ASP A 257 -6.90 -4.56 6.18
CA ASP A 257 -6.85 -5.41 4.99
C ASP A 257 -6.43 -4.59 3.77
N GLU A 258 -5.58 -5.20 2.91
CA GLU A 258 -5.01 -4.56 1.73
C GLU A 258 -4.33 -3.22 2.04
N CYS A 259 -3.43 -3.23 3.00
CA CYS A 259 -2.74 -2.04 3.53
C CYS A 259 -1.99 -1.23 2.46
N HIS A 260 -1.65 -1.82 1.31
CA HIS A 260 -1.01 -1.13 0.19
C HIS A 260 -1.82 0.07 -0.35
N ILE A 261 -3.12 0.15 -0.06
CA ILE A 261 -3.97 1.30 -0.41
C ILE A 261 -3.56 2.57 0.35
N PHE A 262 -2.95 2.42 1.51
CA PHE A 262 -2.53 3.52 2.38
C PHE A 262 -1.06 3.94 2.19
N LYS A 263 -0.39 3.43 1.18
CA LYS A 263 1.02 3.70 0.87
C LYS A 263 1.35 5.16 0.53
N ASN A 264 0.38 5.94 0.08
CA ASN A 264 0.55 7.34 -0.27
C ASN A 264 0.43 8.23 0.97
N LEU A 265 1.32 8.04 1.94
CA LEU A 265 1.43 8.89 3.11
C LEU A 265 2.31 10.11 2.81
N ILE A 266 2.05 11.22 3.51
CA ILE A 266 2.90 12.40 3.43
C ILE A 266 4.29 12.11 4.01
N PHE A 267 5.33 12.54 3.31
CA PHE A 267 6.68 12.63 3.81
C PHE A 267 7.45 13.75 3.09
N GLN A 268 8.48 14.24 3.74
CA GLN A 268 9.32 15.32 3.22
C GLN A 268 10.58 14.73 2.62
N THR A 269 11.03 15.27 1.49
CA THR A 269 12.28 14.86 0.84
C THR A 269 12.89 16.01 0.05
N ARG A 270 14.21 16.07 0.07
CA ARG A 270 15.03 16.96 -0.75
C ARG A 270 15.26 16.39 -2.16
N HIS A 271 14.92 15.11 -2.38
CA HIS A 271 15.08 14.47 -3.67
C HIS A 271 13.99 14.92 -4.64
N THR A 272 14.38 15.72 -5.64
CA THR A 272 13.52 16.16 -6.73
C THR A 272 13.84 15.39 -8.00
N ARG A 273 12.84 15.03 -8.79
CA ARG A 273 12.96 14.33 -10.08
C ARG A 273 13.63 12.94 -10.03
N VAL A 274 13.64 12.31 -8.86
CA VAL A 274 14.09 10.92 -8.72
C VAL A 274 12.89 10.01 -8.85
N ALA A 275 12.93 9.06 -9.79
CA ALA A 275 11.87 8.07 -9.93
C ALA A 275 11.97 7.02 -8.81
N GLY A 276 10.86 6.34 -8.50
CA GLY A 276 10.79 5.38 -7.38
C GLY A 276 10.52 6.04 -6.02
N ILE A 277 10.34 7.37 -5.98
CA ILE A 277 9.76 8.08 -4.84
C ILE A 277 8.25 8.13 -5.08
N GLY A 278 7.47 7.68 -4.12
CA GLY A 278 6.01 7.74 -4.14
C GLY A 278 5.47 9.17 -4.11
N ASN A 279 4.15 9.33 -4.05
CA ASN A 279 3.53 10.65 -3.95
C ASN A 279 3.83 11.29 -2.58
N THR A 280 4.70 12.29 -2.58
CA THR A 280 5.11 13.00 -1.35
C THR A 280 4.02 13.90 -0.75
N LYS A 281 2.98 14.26 -1.52
CA LYS A 281 1.88 15.08 -1.01
C LYS A 281 0.93 14.32 -0.08
N GLY A 282 1.00 12.98 -0.16
CA GLY A 282 0.11 12.13 0.59
C GLY A 282 -1.34 12.11 0.05
N SER A 283 -2.14 11.23 0.60
CA SER A 283 -3.58 11.16 0.37
C SER A 283 -4.32 11.37 1.70
N GLN A 284 -5.51 11.96 1.65
CA GLN A 284 -6.33 12.15 2.84
C GLN A 284 -6.63 10.83 3.55
N ARG A 285 -6.83 9.74 2.78
CA ARG A 285 -7.06 8.39 3.30
C ARG A 285 -5.89 7.91 4.15
N ALA A 286 -4.67 8.05 3.63
CA ALA A 286 -3.46 7.65 4.35
C ALA A 286 -3.23 8.52 5.60
N MET A 287 -3.50 9.82 5.51
CA MET A 287 -3.40 10.72 6.66
C MET A 287 -4.39 10.38 7.76
N ASN A 288 -5.64 10.05 7.42
CA ASN A 288 -6.64 9.65 8.41
C ASN A 288 -6.22 8.37 9.15
N LEU A 289 -5.63 7.42 8.45
CA LEU A 289 -5.09 6.21 9.09
C LEU A 289 -3.91 6.54 10.01
N LEU A 290 -3.01 7.44 9.60
CA LEU A 290 -1.89 7.88 10.43
C LEU A 290 -2.40 8.55 11.72
N PHE A 291 -3.37 9.45 11.63
CA PHE A 291 -3.94 10.11 12.81
C PHE A 291 -4.54 9.09 13.78
N ALA A 292 -5.32 8.13 13.27
CA ALA A 292 -5.92 7.09 14.08
C ALA A 292 -4.87 6.20 14.77
N ILE A 293 -3.84 5.76 14.04
CA ILE A 293 -2.77 4.93 14.61
C ILE A 293 -1.96 5.73 15.65
N ARG A 294 -1.65 7.00 15.40
CA ARG A 294 -0.95 7.86 16.35
C ARG A 294 -1.75 8.08 17.63
N ASP A 295 -3.06 8.30 17.51
CA ASP A 295 -3.94 8.39 18.67
C ASP A 295 -3.90 7.12 19.53
N ILE A 296 -3.95 5.95 18.89
CA ILE A 296 -3.80 4.66 19.58
C ILE A 296 -2.42 4.55 20.25
N GLN A 297 -1.35 4.85 19.54
CA GLN A 297 0.03 4.79 20.05
C GLN A 297 0.24 5.72 21.24
N HIS A 298 -0.33 6.92 21.22
CA HIS A 298 -0.28 7.86 22.33
C HIS A 298 -1.04 7.34 23.56
N ARG A 299 -2.27 6.83 23.36
CA ARG A 299 -3.10 6.31 24.47
C ARG A 299 -2.56 5.04 25.09
N THR A 300 -2.01 4.15 24.30
CA THR A 300 -1.52 2.85 24.76
C THR A 300 -0.06 2.85 25.20
N GLY A 301 0.70 3.89 24.82
CA GLY A 301 2.14 3.95 25.08
C GLY A 301 2.97 2.95 24.25
N ARG A 302 2.39 2.29 23.24
CA ARG A 302 3.02 1.28 22.38
C ARG A 302 3.28 1.84 20.99
N ASP A 303 4.31 1.31 20.29
CA ASP A 303 4.54 1.66 18.89
C ASP A 303 3.53 1.02 17.95
N LEU A 304 3.28 -0.28 18.14
CA LEU A 304 2.30 -1.00 17.34
C LEU A 304 0.89 -0.75 17.90
N GLY A 305 0.02 -0.15 17.11
CA GLY A 305 -1.41 0.05 17.38
C GLY A 305 -2.26 -0.44 16.23
N ALA A 306 -1.61 -1.11 15.25
CA ALA A 306 -2.28 -1.65 14.08
C ALA A 306 -1.62 -2.94 13.60
N THR A 307 -2.41 -3.75 12.87
CA THR A 307 -1.96 -4.92 12.12
C THR A 307 -2.27 -4.73 10.65
N PHE A 308 -1.24 -4.77 9.81
CA PHE A 308 -1.36 -4.62 8.36
C PHE A 308 -1.35 -5.98 7.68
N LEU A 309 -2.31 -6.20 6.80
CA LEU A 309 -2.41 -7.45 6.04
C LEU A 309 -2.40 -7.13 4.54
N SER A 310 -1.57 -7.81 3.79
CA SER A 310 -1.56 -7.74 2.32
C SER A 310 -0.74 -8.88 1.73
N GLY A 311 -1.11 -9.30 0.52
CA GLY A 311 -0.27 -10.18 -0.31
C GLY A 311 0.92 -9.44 -0.93
N THR A 312 0.85 -8.12 -1.01
CA THR A 312 1.85 -7.26 -1.65
C THR A 312 2.08 -6.01 -0.81
N VAL A 313 3.05 -6.04 0.10
CA VAL A 313 3.35 -4.88 0.97
C VAL A 313 4.11 -3.80 0.22
N VAL A 314 5.08 -4.19 -0.61
CA VAL A 314 5.86 -3.27 -1.47
C VAL A 314 5.51 -3.55 -2.93
N VAL A 315 4.88 -2.59 -3.60
CA VAL A 315 4.36 -2.77 -4.96
C VAL A 315 5.19 -2.02 -6.00
N ASN A 316 5.47 -0.73 -5.78
CA ASN A 316 6.00 0.14 -6.84
C ASN A 316 7.24 0.95 -6.44
N ALA A 317 7.44 1.21 -5.17
CA ALA A 317 8.48 2.13 -4.72
C ALA A 317 9.12 1.68 -3.40
N LEU A 318 10.43 1.91 -3.28
CA LEU A 318 11.16 1.63 -2.04
C LEU A 318 10.65 2.46 -0.86
N THR A 319 10.05 3.62 -1.13
CA THR A 319 9.43 4.48 -0.13
C THR A 319 8.25 3.83 0.61
N GLU A 320 7.62 2.80 0.01
CA GLU A 320 6.48 2.12 0.61
C GLU A 320 6.86 1.43 1.93
N LEU A 321 8.04 0.85 2.00
CA LEU A 321 8.53 0.23 3.24
C LEU A 321 8.78 1.27 4.34
N TYR A 322 9.39 2.41 3.99
CA TYR A 322 9.54 3.53 4.94
C TYR A 322 8.17 4.00 5.47
N VAL A 323 7.17 4.10 4.60
CA VAL A 323 5.82 4.49 4.98
C VAL A 323 5.21 3.48 5.96
N MET A 324 5.41 2.17 5.75
CA MET A 324 4.95 1.14 6.71
C MET A 324 5.61 1.31 8.08
N PHE A 325 6.91 1.55 8.11
CA PHE A 325 7.62 1.83 9.36
C PHE A 325 7.15 3.14 10.02
N LYS A 326 6.88 4.17 9.23
CA LYS A 326 6.35 5.43 9.74
C LYS A 326 4.98 5.25 10.41
N TYR A 327 4.14 4.31 9.96
CA TYR A 327 2.90 3.96 10.65
C TYR A 327 3.16 3.17 11.94
N LEU A 328 3.99 2.14 11.88
CA LEU A 328 4.01 1.08 12.89
C LEU A 328 5.08 1.25 13.96
N ILE A 329 6.27 1.77 13.62
CA ILE A 329 7.43 1.86 14.52
C ILE A 329 8.07 3.26 14.57
N PRO A 330 7.27 4.32 14.80
CA PRO A 330 7.80 5.69 14.77
C PRO A 330 8.87 5.97 15.83
N ARG A 331 8.71 5.42 17.04
CA ARG A 331 9.68 5.61 18.12
C ARG A 331 11.01 4.93 17.82
N GLU A 332 10.98 3.76 17.20
CA GLU A 332 12.19 3.07 16.77
C GLU A 332 12.90 3.88 15.67
N LEU A 333 12.16 4.44 14.69
CA LEU A 333 12.74 5.35 13.71
C LEU A 333 13.37 6.59 14.35
N GLN A 334 12.76 7.14 15.40
CA GLN A 334 13.33 8.27 16.16
C GLN A 334 14.58 7.86 16.94
N ARG A 335 14.53 6.70 17.61
CA ARG A 335 15.68 6.15 18.36
C ARG A 335 16.90 5.98 17.48
N GLN A 336 16.70 5.53 16.24
CA GLN A 336 17.75 5.35 15.23
C GLN A 336 18.10 6.65 14.47
N GLN A 337 17.43 7.76 14.75
CA GLN A 337 17.60 9.05 14.06
C GLN A 337 17.32 8.99 12.54
N ILE A 338 16.41 8.09 12.12
CA ILE A 338 16.00 7.89 10.73
C ILE A 338 14.50 8.16 10.51
N SER A 339 13.92 9.00 11.36
CA SER A 339 12.50 9.36 11.28
C SER A 339 12.14 10.13 10.00
N CYS A 340 13.07 10.91 9.44
CA CYS A 340 12.85 11.56 8.15
C CYS A 340 13.27 10.65 6.97
N PHE A 341 12.55 10.75 5.86
CA PHE A 341 12.79 9.91 4.68
C PHE A 341 14.23 10.03 4.14
N ASP A 342 14.78 11.24 4.10
CA ASP A 342 16.10 11.45 3.52
C ASP A 342 17.22 10.78 4.34
N ALA A 343 17.08 10.74 5.67
CA ALA A 343 18.01 10.02 6.54
C ALA A 343 17.89 8.50 6.34
N TRP A 344 16.66 7.98 6.31
CA TRP A 344 16.38 6.58 6.04
C TRP A 344 16.91 6.15 4.66
N ALA A 345 16.62 6.95 3.62
CA ALA A 345 17.05 6.68 2.25
C ALA A 345 18.57 6.70 2.10
N ALA A 346 19.26 7.59 2.80
CA ALA A 346 20.72 7.65 2.79
C ALA A 346 21.40 6.38 3.35
N ILE A 347 20.72 5.69 4.27
CA ILE A 347 21.24 4.47 4.89
C ILE A 347 20.85 3.23 4.10
N PHE A 348 19.60 3.12 3.67
CA PHE A 348 19.03 1.87 3.16
C PHE A 348 18.79 1.83 1.66
N THR A 349 18.99 2.93 0.93
CA THR A 349 18.72 2.96 -0.50
C THR A 349 19.89 3.47 -1.32
N GLN A 350 20.02 2.96 -2.54
CA GLN A 350 20.99 3.44 -3.49
C GLN A 350 20.28 4.00 -4.72
N LYS A 351 20.74 5.18 -5.15
CA LYS A 351 20.31 5.76 -6.42
C LYS A 351 21.06 5.11 -7.56
N THR A 352 20.33 4.62 -8.53
CA THR A 352 20.88 4.14 -9.80
C THR A 352 20.42 5.04 -10.93
N ALA A 353 21.26 5.21 -11.93
CA ALA A 353 20.93 5.96 -13.13
C ALA A 353 20.86 4.98 -14.30
N ASP A 354 19.66 4.79 -14.83
CA ASP A 354 19.40 3.93 -15.97
C ASP A 354 18.92 4.73 -17.18
N TYR A 355 19.16 4.19 -18.37
CA TYR A 355 18.60 4.71 -19.61
C TYR A 355 17.25 4.07 -19.87
N GLU A 356 16.22 4.88 -20.00
CA GLU A 356 14.85 4.44 -20.26
C GLU A 356 14.34 4.99 -21.58
N LEU A 357 13.67 4.14 -22.35
CA LEU A 357 12.89 4.59 -23.51
C LEU A 357 11.68 5.38 -22.99
N ASN A 358 11.58 6.61 -23.45
CA ASN A 358 10.40 7.42 -23.23
C ASN A 358 9.27 6.96 -24.17
N VAL A 359 8.02 7.36 -23.91
CA VAL A 359 6.85 7.08 -24.77
C VAL A 359 7.03 7.61 -26.21
N THR A 360 7.91 8.58 -26.42
CA THR A 360 8.27 9.11 -27.75
C THR A 360 9.40 8.35 -28.42
N GLY A 361 9.87 7.23 -27.86
CA GLY A 361 11.01 6.47 -28.39
C GLY A 361 12.39 7.07 -28.10
N ALA A 362 12.46 8.21 -27.42
CA ALA A 362 13.73 8.83 -27.05
C ALA A 362 14.32 8.16 -25.81
N ILE A 363 15.63 7.91 -25.82
CA ILE A 363 16.37 7.39 -24.67
C ILE A 363 16.70 8.54 -23.73
N LYS A 364 16.23 8.48 -22.49
CA LYS A 364 16.53 9.46 -21.43
C LYS A 364 17.16 8.78 -20.23
N ARG A 365 18.23 9.37 -19.71
CA ARG A 365 18.81 8.98 -18.43
C ARG A 365 17.88 9.43 -17.30
N LYS A 366 17.43 8.47 -16.46
CA LYS A 366 16.64 8.74 -15.26
C LYS A 366 17.34 8.19 -14.03
N GLU A 367 17.38 9.00 -13.00
CA GLU A 367 17.81 8.56 -11.68
C GLU A 367 16.61 7.93 -10.95
N ARG A 368 16.84 6.77 -10.32
CA ARG A 368 15.83 6.06 -9.52
C ARG A 368 16.40 5.58 -8.20
N PHE A 369 15.55 5.55 -7.18
CA PHE A 369 15.76 4.66 -6.04
C PHE A 369 15.25 3.27 -6.44
N ARG A 370 16.15 2.34 -6.69
CA ARG A 370 15.80 1.01 -7.20
C ARG A 370 16.27 -0.12 -6.31
N THR A 371 17.32 0.09 -5.55
CA THR A 371 18.00 -0.95 -4.81
C THR A 371 18.08 -0.60 -3.34
N TYR A 372 17.75 -1.57 -2.49
CA TYR A 372 18.07 -1.50 -1.07
C TYR A 372 19.54 -1.86 -0.86
N ILE A 373 20.17 -1.15 0.06
CA ILE A 373 21.49 -1.47 0.61
C ILE A 373 21.35 -1.76 2.10
N LYS A 374 22.35 -2.38 2.70
CA LYS A 374 22.29 -2.81 4.12
C LYS A 374 21.05 -3.66 4.40
N VAL A 375 20.80 -4.60 3.52
CA VAL A 375 19.62 -5.47 3.58
C VAL A 375 19.53 -6.26 4.90
N PRO A 376 20.63 -6.76 5.49
CA PRO A 376 20.57 -7.44 6.79
C PRO A 376 20.01 -6.54 7.90
N GLU A 377 20.49 -5.31 8.02
CA GLU A 377 20.05 -4.35 9.04
C GLU A 377 18.59 -3.93 8.80
N LEU A 378 18.21 -3.68 7.55
CA LEU A 378 16.83 -3.39 7.18
C LEU A 378 15.91 -4.57 7.49
N ALA A 379 16.39 -5.78 7.25
CA ALA A 379 15.66 -7.00 7.55
C ALA A 379 15.42 -7.21 9.05
N MET A 380 16.29 -6.70 9.92
CA MET A 380 16.07 -6.74 11.37
C MET A 380 14.79 -5.98 11.75
N PHE A 381 14.64 -4.72 11.29
CA PHE A 381 13.43 -3.94 11.52
C PHE A 381 12.17 -4.64 11.01
N LEU A 382 12.26 -5.20 9.81
CA LEU A 382 11.11 -5.82 9.16
C LEU A 382 10.72 -7.13 9.84
N ARG A 383 11.69 -7.97 10.20
CA ARG A 383 11.47 -9.31 10.72
C ARG A 383 10.85 -9.36 12.11
N GLU A 384 11.14 -8.36 12.94
CA GLU A 384 10.56 -8.27 14.28
C GLU A 384 9.04 -8.10 14.26
N ILE A 385 8.54 -7.37 13.26
CA ILE A 385 7.11 -7.01 13.17
C ILE A 385 6.38 -7.67 12.00
N THR A 386 7.04 -8.58 11.25
CA THR A 386 6.45 -9.15 10.02
C THR A 386 6.51 -10.67 10.02
N ASP A 387 5.39 -11.31 9.81
CA ASP A 387 5.32 -12.71 9.37
C ASP A 387 5.12 -12.75 7.86
N TYR A 388 6.14 -13.30 7.16
CA TYR A 388 6.17 -13.40 5.70
C TYR A 388 6.03 -14.86 5.27
N ARG A 389 5.00 -15.15 4.45
CA ARG A 389 4.73 -16.49 3.93
C ARG A 389 4.36 -16.45 2.46
N THR A 390 5.03 -17.26 1.66
CA THR A 390 4.64 -17.56 0.27
C THR A 390 3.87 -18.86 0.19
N ALA A 391 3.17 -19.10 -0.93
CA ALA A 391 2.48 -20.36 -1.18
C ALA A 391 3.41 -21.56 -1.07
N ASP A 392 4.63 -21.44 -1.60
CA ASP A 392 5.65 -22.51 -1.55
C ASP A 392 6.11 -22.81 -0.12
N MET A 393 6.26 -21.79 0.75
CA MET A 393 6.69 -21.96 2.14
C MET A 393 5.69 -22.76 2.99
N ILE A 394 4.42 -22.71 2.63
CA ILE A 394 3.33 -23.37 3.37
C ILE A 394 2.78 -24.60 2.65
N ASN A 395 3.39 -25.00 1.52
CA ASN A 395 2.94 -26.10 0.68
C ASN A 395 1.45 -25.99 0.33
N LEU A 396 1.01 -24.77 -0.05
CA LEU A 396 -0.37 -24.53 -0.44
C LEU A 396 -0.65 -25.30 -1.73
N ASP A 397 -1.73 -26.08 -1.73
CA ASP A 397 -2.19 -26.76 -2.92
C ASP A 397 -2.72 -25.75 -3.94
N VAL A 398 -1.90 -25.41 -4.91
CA VAL A 398 -2.22 -24.43 -5.97
C VAL A 398 -2.47 -25.18 -7.28
N PRO A 399 -3.53 -24.82 -8.01
CA PRO A 399 -3.79 -25.41 -9.32
C PRO A 399 -2.63 -25.17 -10.29
N ASP A 400 -2.36 -26.15 -11.15
CA ASP A 400 -1.36 -26.02 -12.21
C ASP A 400 -1.69 -24.86 -13.15
N LYS A 401 -0.69 -24.00 -13.38
CA LYS A 401 -0.83 -22.82 -14.21
C LYS A 401 -0.49 -23.12 -15.66
N ASN A 402 -1.50 -23.16 -16.54
CA ASN A 402 -1.31 -23.23 -17.98
C ASN A 402 -1.44 -21.82 -18.61
N VAL A 403 -0.31 -21.24 -19.02
CA VAL A 403 -0.28 -19.90 -19.64
C VAL A 403 -0.28 -20.04 -21.14
N ARG A 404 -1.31 -19.49 -21.80
CA ARG A 404 -1.38 -19.38 -23.27
C ARG A 404 -1.29 -17.91 -23.68
N PHE A 405 -0.35 -17.60 -24.53
CA PHE A 405 -0.21 -16.27 -25.13
C PHE A 405 -1.02 -16.21 -26.42
N LEU A 406 -2.03 -15.35 -26.44
CA LEU A 406 -2.84 -15.08 -27.63
C LEU A 406 -2.36 -13.76 -28.22
N SER A 407 -1.75 -13.83 -29.41
CA SER A 407 -1.34 -12.64 -30.17
C SER A 407 -2.29 -12.42 -31.34
N HIS A 408 -2.67 -11.17 -31.55
CA HIS A 408 -3.48 -10.73 -32.69
C HIS A 408 -2.81 -9.54 -33.34
N ALA A 409 -2.75 -9.52 -34.67
CA ALA A 409 -2.25 -8.35 -35.39
C ALA A 409 -3.12 -7.12 -35.13
N PRO A 410 -2.55 -5.91 -35.04
CA PRO A 410 -3.34 -4.71 -34.87
C PRO A 410 -4.21 -4.48 -36.12
N THR A 411 -5.38 -3.87 -35.92
CA THR A 411 -6.22 -3.43 -37.03
C THR A 411 -5.66 -2.12 -37.59
N ILE A 412 -6.00 -1.78 -38.85
CA ILE A 412 -5.61 -0.52 -39.50
C ILE A 412 -5.95 0.70 -38.60
N GLN A 413 -7.12 0.68 -37.99
CA GLN A 413 -7.56 1.74 -37.07
C GLN A 413 -6.71 1.82 -35.79
N GLN A 414 -6.22 0.69 -35.28
CA GLN A 414 -5.29 0.67 -34.15
C GLN A 414 -3.92 1.24 -34.55
N GLU A 415 -3.42 0.94 -35.74
CA GLU A 415 -2.17 1.50 -36.26
C GLU A 415 -2.25 3.00 -36.46
N GLU A 416 -3.35 3.50 -37.07
CA GLU A 416 -3.60 4.95 -37.19
C GLU A 416 -3.63 5.66 -35.84
N MET A 417 -4.32 5.05 -34.83
CA MET A 417 -4.38 5.65 -33.50
C MET A 417 -3.03 5.60 -32.78
N ILE A 418 -2.21 4.57 -32.99
CA ILE A 418 -0.83 4.54 -32.48
C ILE A 418 -0.05 5.72 -33.05
N GLY A 419 -0.18 6.00 -34.36
CA GLY A 419 0.42 7.16 -35.01
C GLY A 419 -0.03 8.48 -34.34
N ARG A 420 -1.34 8.65 -34.10
CA ARG A 420 -1.89 9.83 -33.42
C ARG A 420 -1.39 9.96 -31.97
N LEU A 421 -1.30 8.86 -31.24
CA LEU A 421 -0.76 8.84 -29.87
C LEU A 421 0.72 9.23 -29.81
N VAL A 422 1.52 8.82 -30.82
CA VAL A 422 2.91 9.22 -30.95
C VAL A 422 3.01 10.71 -31.27
N SER A 423 2.20 11.23 -32.21
CA SER A 423 2.14 12.66 -32.52
C SER A 423 1.75 13.48 -31.28
N PHE A 424 0.73 13.08 -30.56
CA PHE A 424 0.32 13.72 -29.30
C PHE A 424 1.44 13.69 -28.22
N ALA A 425 2.18 12.60 -28.12
CA ALA A 425 3.29 12.51 -27.17
C ALA A 425 4.43 13.49 -27.49
N HIS A 426 4.58 13.88 -28.77
CA HIS A 426 5.54 14.89 -29.22
C HIS A 426 5.01 16.31 -29.10
N SER A 427 3.81 16.58 -29.64
CA SER A 427 3.21 17.92 -29.73
C SER A 427 2.54 18.36 -28.42
N GLY A 428 1.92 17.43 -27.72
CA GLY A 428 1.05 17.71 -26.57
C GLY A 428 -0.28 18.37 -26.94
N GLN A 429 -0.67 18.38 -28.23
CA GLN A 429 -1.90 18.99 -28.73
C GLN A 429 -3.04 17.96 -28.74
N TRP A 430 -4.19 18.33 -28.19
CA TRP A 430 -5.34 17.42 -28.02
C TRP A 430 -5.99 17.04 -29.34
N GLU A 431 -5.86 17.90 -30.33
CA GLU A 431 -6.35 17.68 -31.69
C GLU A 431 -5.73 16.43 -32.35
N ASP A 432 -4.47 16.11 -31.99
CA ASP A 432 -3.79 14.90 -32.48
C ASP A 432 -4.51 13.63 -32.03
N LEU A 433 -5.21 13.67 -30.90
CA LEU A 433 -6.03 12.53 -30.40
C LEU A 433 -7.47 12.56 -30.93
N GLY A 434 -7.88 13.60 -31.64
CA GLY A 434 -9.26 13.81 -32.05
C GLY A 434 -10.20 14.06 -30.86
N LEU A 435 -9.71 14.63 -29.80
CA LEU A 435 -10.46 15.03 -28.60
C LEU A 435 -10.54 16.54 -28.54
N ASP A 436 -11.72 17.06 -28.16
CA ASP A 436 -11.88 18.48 -27.89
C ASP A 436 -10.97 18.91 -26.74
N THR A 437 -10.41 20.11 -26.85
CA THR A 437 -9.52 20.67 -25.83
C THR A 437 -10.30 20.84 -24.53
N PRO A 438 -9.94 20.12 -23.48
CA PRO A 438 -10.63 20.28 -22.20
C PRO A 438 -10.27 21.62 -21.53
N GLU A 439 -11.15 22.15 -20.67
CA GLU A 439 -10.95 23.42 -19.98
C GLU A 439 -9.63 23.50 -19.17
N PRO A 440 -9.01 24.73 -19.02
CA PRO A 440 -7.55 24.89 -18.88
C PRO A 440 -6.89 24.51 -17.54
N ASP A 441 -7.57 24.22 -16.45
CA ASP A 441 -6.94 24.34 -15.12
C ASP A 441 -6.08 23.19 -14.60
N ASN A 442 -6.10 21.98 -15.19
CA ASN A 442 -5.31 20.86 -14.63
C ASN A 442 -4.71 19.86 -15.65
N LEU A 443 -4.80 20.13 -16.93
CA LEU A 443 -4.64 19.13 -17.97
C LEU A 443 -3.23 18.90 -18.49
N ASP A 444 -2.33 19.87 -18.40
CA ASP A 444 -0.95 19.69 -18.83
C ASP A 444 -0.20 18.58 -18.07
N LYS A 445 -0.56 18.36 -16.80
CA LYS A 445 -0.01 17.27 -15.99
C LYS A 445 -0.67 15.92 -16.26
N ALA A 446 -1.89 15.92 -16.80
CA ALA A 446 -2.68 14.73 -17.07
C ALA A 446 -2.56 14.23 -18.51
N LYS A 447 -1.95 14.99 -19.44
CA LYS A 447 -1.85 14.65 -20.86
C LYS A 447 -1.43 13.20 -21.11
N MET A 448 -0.31 12.77 -20.52
CA MET A 448 0.19 11.42 -20.70
C MET A 448 -0.67 10.33 -20.04
N LEU A 449 -1.36 10.66 -18.96
CA LEU A 449 -2.30 9.74 -18.32
C LEU A 449 -3.52 9.49 -19.20
N VAL A 450 -4.04 10.55 -19.84
CA VAL A 450 -5.15 10.45 -20.79
C VAL A 450 -4.72 9.66 -22.01
N ALA A 451 -3.56 9.96 -22.60
CA ALA A 451 -3.00 9.22 -23.73
C ALA A 451 -2.85 7.72 -23.41
N THR A 452 -2.32 7.39 -22.24
CA THR A 452 -2.18 6.00 -21.79
C THR A 452 -3.54 5.32 -21.61
N ASN A 453 -4.54 6.03 -21.13
CA ASN A 453 -5.89 5.50 -20.97
C ASN A 453 -6.57 5.26 -22.33
N VAL A 454 -6.40 6.19 -23.27
CA VAL A 454 -6.87 6.03 -24.66
C VAL A 454 -6.17 4.83 -25.31
N ALA A 455 -4.85 4.73 -25.20
CA ALA A 455 -4.09 3.60 -25.72
C ALA A 455 -4.58 2.24 -25.17
N ARG A 456 -4.83 2.15 -23.85
CA ARG A 456 -5.39 0.95 -23.22
C ARG A 456 -6.77 0.60 -23.77
N LYS A 457 -7.66 1.58 -23.90
CA LYS A 457 -9.00 1.37 -24.44
C LYS A 457 -8.94 0.88 -25.87
N MET A 458 -8.12 1.51 -26.71
CA MET A 458 -7.92 1.12 -28.10
C MET A 458 -7.30 -0.27 -28.26
N ALA A 459 -6.39 -0.66 -27.38
CA ALA A 459 -5.81 -2.00 -27.39
C ALA A 459 -6.85 -3.11 -27.13
N ILE A 460 -7.92 -2.78 -26.39
CA ILE A 460 -9.00 -3.71 -26.06
C ILE A 460 -10.13 -3.66 -27.10
N CYS A 461 -10.59 -2.48 -27.45
CA CYS A 461 -11.72 -2.27 -28.37
C CYS A 461 -11.60 -0.92 -29.12
N VAL A 462 -11.60 -0.99 -30.44
CA VAL A 462 -11.56 0.19 -31.33
C VAL A 462 -12.83 1.02 -31.22
N CYS A 463 -13.98 0.41 -30.92
CA CYS A 463 -15.30 1.07 -30.85
C CYS A 463 -15.42 2.18 -29.79
N TRP A 464 -14.47 2.28 -28.88
CA TRP A 464 -14.48 3.33 -27.84
C TRP A 464 -13.90 4.67 -28.31
N ALA A 465 -13.28 4.70 -29.47
CA ALA A 465 -12.64 5.91 -30.01
C ALA A 465 -13.28 6.39 -31.34
N THR A 466 -14.15 5.59 -31.94
CA THR A 466 -14.84 5.96 -33.18
C THR A 466 -16.34 5.73 -33.01
N SER A 467 -17.16 6.72 -33.36
CA SER A 467 -18.64 6.64 -33.35
C SER A 467 -19.21 5.73 -34.47
N SER A 468 -18.43 4.84 -35.04
CA SER A 468 -18.80 4.02 -36.20
C SER A 468 -19.38 2.67 -35.77
N ALA A 469 -20.57 2.36 -36.27
CA ALA A 469 -21.41 1.20 -35.92
C ALA A 469 -21.01 -0.13 -36.59
N THR A 470 -20.01 -0.18 -37.44
CA THR A 470 -19.53 -1.40 -38.12
C THR A 470 -18.20 -1.86 -37.56
N MET A 471 -18.20 -2.95 -36.81
CA MET A 471 -17.02 -3.43 -36.07
C MET A 471 -16.29 -4.56 -36.78
N PRO A 472 -14.98 -4.47 -37.01
CA PRO A 472 -14.14 -5.64 -37.22
C PRO A 472 -13.97 -6.40 -35.89
N LYS A 473 -13.73 -7.71 -35.95
CA LYS A 473 -13.44 -8.54 -34.76
C LYS A 473 -12.32 -7.92 -33.94
N THR A 474 -12.65 -7.52 -32.71
CA THR A 474 -11.70 -6.88 -31.78
C THR A 474 -10.93 -7.95 -31.02
N ARG A 475 -9.78 -7.56 -30.41
CA ARG A 475 -9.03 -8.44 -29.48
C ARG A 475 -9.94 -9.03 -28.42
N LEU A 476 -10.93 -8.27 -27.94
CA LEU A 476 -11.87 -8.72 -26.93
C LEU A 476 -12.75 -9.85 -27.45
N GLN A 477 -13.25 -9.76 -28.69
CA GLN A 477 -14.08 -10.78 -29.30
C GLN A 477 -13.29 -12.06 -29.58
N SER A 478 -12.06 -11.96 -30.07
CA SER A 478 -11.21 -13.13 -30.28
C SER A 478 -10.82 -13.82 -28.97
N VAL A 479 -10.56 -13.05 -27.90
CA VAL A 479 -10.29 -13.60 -26.56
C VAL A 479 -11.54 -14.22 -25.97
N GLN A 480 -12.72 -13.61 -26.13
CA GLN A 480 -13.99 -14.19 -25.68
C GLN A 480 -14.33 -15.50 -26.43
N GLU A 481 -14.19 -15.52 -27.75
CA GLU A 481 -14.46 -16.74 -28.56
C GLU A 481 -13.50 -17.88 -28.15
N GLN A 482 -12.21 -17.58 -27.92
CA GLN A 482 -11.23 -18.58 -27.51
C GLN A 482 -11.43 -19.03 -26.07
N SER A 483 -11.77 -18.10 -25.16
CA SER A 483 -12.09 -18.42 -23.76
C SER A 483 -13.33 -19.32 -23.68
N MET A 484 -14.38 -19.00 -24.46
CA MET A 484 -15.59 -19.84 -24.55
C MET A 484 -15.28 -21.23 -25.12
N ASN A 485 -14.43 -21.33 -26.14
CA ASN A 485 -14.02 -22.61 -26.70
C ASN A 485 -13.24 -23.47 -25.72
N ILE A 486 -12.36 -22.84 -24.92
CA ILE A 486 -11.63 -23.52 -23.84
C ILE A 486 -12.56 -23.98 -22.73
N ILE A 487 -13.50 -23.14 -22.30
CA ILE A 487 -14.50 -23.50 -21.28
C ILE A 487 -15.38 -24.64 -21.78
N CYS A 488 -15.87 -24.57 -23.04
CA CYS A 488 -16.67 -25.63 -23.63
C CYS A 488 -15.91 -26.95 -23.78
N ALA A 489 -14.62 -26.89 -24.13
CA ALA A 489 -13.77 -28.09 -24.20
C ALA A 489 -13.55 -28.71 -22.83
N GLN A 490 -13.35 -27.91 -21.80
CA GLN A 490 -13.13 -28.36 -20.42
C GLN A 490 -14.42 -28.87 -19.77
N MET A 491 -15.58 -28.30 -20.08
CA MET A 491 -16.87 -28.85 -19.65
C MET A 491 -17.12 -30.26 -20.19
N LYS A 492 -16.64 -30.57 -21.41
CA LYS A 492 -16.73 -31.91 -22.00
C LYS A 492 -15.79 -32.92 -21.32
N THR A 493 -14.70 -32.46 -20.70
CA THR A 493 -13.72 -33.32 -20.04
C THR A 493 -13.89 -33.38 -18.51
N GLY A 494 -14.89 -32.69 -17.96
CA GLY A 494 -15.16 -32.66 -16.51
C GLY A 494 -14.15 -31.89 -15.66
N VAL A 495 -13.19 -31.20 -16.29
CA VAL A 495 -12.17 -30.39 -15.60
C VAL A 495 -12.73 -29.01 -15.28
N ARG A 496 -12.69 -28.61 -14.02
CA ARG A 496 -13.07 -27.26 -13.60
C ARG A 496 -11.98 -26.24 -13.96
N SER A 497 -12.35 -25.17 -14.64
CA SER A 497 -11.44 -24.05 -14.93
C SER A 497 -12.08 -22.71 -14.63
N SER A 498 -11.29 -21.77 -14.16
CA SER A 498 -11.63 -20.35 -14.05
C SER A 498 -10.86 -19.56 -15.11
N CYS A 499 -11.54 -18.82 -15.97
CA CYS A 499 -10.92 -17.82 -16.84
C CYS A 499 -11.04 -16.45 -16.20
N SER A 500 -9.92 -15.81 -15.88
CA SER A 500 -9.88 -14.40 -15.50
C SER A 500 -9.36 -13.57 -16.67
N ALA A 501 -10.23 -12.78 -17.28
CA ALA A 501 -9.81 -11.73 -18.21
C ALA A 501 -9.59 -10.45 -17.40
N THR A 502 -8.34 -9.99 -17.30
CA THR A 502 -8.01 -8.72 -16.65
C THR A 502 -8.39 -7.56 -17.56
N SER A 503 -9.66 -7.21 -17.61
CA SER A 503 -10.13 -5.90 -18.05
C SER A 503 -11.13 -5.38 -17.03
N ALA A 504 -10.64 -4.59 -16.10
CA ALA A 504 -11.48 -3.77 -15.25
C ALA A 504 -12.23 -2.77 -16.14
N HIS A 505 -13.52 -2.86 -16.21
CA HIS A 505 -14.54 -1.99 -16.81
C HIS A 505 -15.33 -2.56 -18.01
N THR A 506 -15.96 -3.72 -17.83
CA THR A 506 -17.09 -4.08 -18.70
C THR A 506 -18.44 -4.07 -17.97
N SER A 507 -18.56 -3.42 -16.82
CA SER A 507 -19.83 -3.40 -16.06
C SER A 507 -20.90 -2.46 -16.60
N ARG A 508 -20.78 -1.94 -17.83
CA ARG A 508 -21.83 -1.10 -18.44
C ARG A 508 -22.01 -1.31 -19.95
N MET A 509 -21.98 -2.52 -20.46
CA MET A 509 -22.54 -2.72 -21.79
C MET A 509 -23.15 -4.11 -21.93
N SER A 510 -24.44 -4.07 -22.24
CA SER A 510 -25.34 -5.13 -22.69
C SER A 510 -25.61 -6.28 -21.72
N GLY A 511 -26.89 -6.42 -21.39
CA GLY A 511 -27.47 -7.50 -20.60
C GLY A 511 -27.33 -8.88 -21.21
N THR A 512 -26.15 -9.41 -21.24
CA THR A 512 -25.92 -10.83 -21.35
C THR A 512 -25.34 -11.28 -20.00
N TYR A 513 -26.27 -11.65 -19.15
CA TYR A 513 -26.02 -12.32 -17.89
C TYR A 513 -25.29 -13.62 -18.20
N ILE A 514 -24.02 -13.69 -17.89
CA ILE A 514 -23.35 -14.97 -17.68
C ILE A 514 -23.66 -15.32 -16.23
N PRO A 515 -24.47 -16.37 -15.97
CA PRO A 515 -24.72 -16.75 -14.59
C PRO A 515 -23.39 -17.19 -13.98
N THR A 516 -22.86 -16.38 -13.09
CA THR A 516 -21.88 -16.86 -12.13
C THR A 516 -22.59 -17.89 -11.29
N SER A 517 -22.38 -19.17 -11.58
CA SER A 517 -22.74 -20.23 -10.66
C SER A 517 -21.93 -19.97 -9.38
N LYS A 518 -22.62 -19.35 -8.40
CA LYS A 518 -22.20 -19.41 -7.01
C LYS A 518 -22.09 -20.87 -6.63
N LYS A 519 -20.89 -21.36 -6.53
CA LYS A 519 -20.53 -22.39 -5.53
C LYS A 519 -19.06 -22.22 -5.22
N SER A 520 -18.88 -21.67 -4.07
CA SER A 520 -17.87 -21.88 -3.05
C SER A 520 -16.73 -22.81 -3.41
N TRP A 521 -15.55 -22.27 -3.41
CA TRP A 521 -14.37 -22.87 -2.78
C TRP A 521 -13.60 -21.77 -2.05
#